data_99c2dff072b25fb154a187ff1ad327e8
#
_entry.id   99c2dff072b25fb154a187ff1ad327e8
#
_cell.length_a   1.000
_cell.length_b   1.000
_cell.length_c   1.000
_cell.angle_alpha   90.00
_cell.angle_beta   90.00
_cell.angle_gamma   90.00
#
_symmetry.space_group_name_H-M   'P 1'
#
loop_
_entity.id
_entity.type
_entity.pdbx_description
1 polymer ?
#
loop_
_entity_poly.entity_id
_entity_poly.type
_entity_poly.pdbx_seq_one_letter_code
_entity_poly.pdbx_strand_id
1 'polypeptide(L)'
;ELAARIVSAEPLAVSWVETRTDTEMKEFEALVQVTHDIIAEAFSSKVITPGKTTSEEVVWWLRQKVRDMGLDTWFHPTVDIQRDSEALKSHIEAFSNGYEETVIQPGDLLHCDFGVSYLGLNTDCQQHAYVPFPGEKQVPEFLSQAFASGNRVQDLFTDSFGYGLTGNSILRTALEKGRAEGLRPSI
;
A
#
# COMPACT_ATOMS: atom_id res chain seq x y z
N GLU A 1 16.76 36.20 31.88
CA GLU A 1 17.97 35.41 31.53
C GLU A 1 17.64 33.94 31.24
N LEU A 2 16.70 33.29 31.99
CA LEU A 2 16.34 31.88 31.75
C LEU A 2 15.56 31.67 30.43
N ALA A 3 14.66 32.59 30.07
CA ALA A 3 13.85 32.47 28.84
C ALA A 3 14.71 32.39 27.57
N ALA A 4 15.87 33.04 27.52
CA ALA A 4 16.79 32.97 26.38
C ALA A 4 17.57 31.64 26.29
N ARG A 5 17.47 30.80 27.31
CA ARG A 5 18.11 29.47 27.37
C ARG A 5 17.13 28.34 27.11
N ILE A 6 15.83 28.61 26.98
CA ILE A 6 14.78 27.64 26.67
C ILE A 6 14.82 27.41 25.15
N VAL A 7 15.00 26.18 24.77
CA VAL A 7 14.91 25.73 23.37
C VAL A 7 13.83 24.64 23.25
N SER A 8 13.22 24.52 22.08
CA SER A 8 12.27 23.44 21.82
C SER A 8 12.94 22.07 21.90
N ALA A 9 12.30 21.11 22.55
CA ALA A 9 12.71 19.71 22.55
C ALA A 9 12.15 18.94 21.33
N GLU A 10 11.38 19.60 20.46
CA GLU A 10 10.79 19.00 19.28
C GLU A 10 11.80 18.24 18.39
N PRO A 11 12.96 18.84 18.02
CA PRO A 11 13.95 18.13 17.21
C PRO A 11 14.47 16.85 17.87
N LEU A 12 14.60 16.83 19.20
CA LEU A 12 15.01 15.65 19.95
C LEU A 12 13.92 14.56 19.92
N ALA A 13 12.67 14.96 20.15
CA ALA A 13 11.52 14.05 20.12
C ALA A 13 11.33 13.44 18.71
N VAL A 14 11.40 14.26 17.66
CA VAL A 14 11.31 13.83 16.27
C VAL A 14 12.43 12.84 15.94
N SER A 15 13.69 13.21 16.24
CA SER A 15 14.84 12.33 15.99
C SER A 15 14.72 10.98 16.72
N TRP A 16 14.20 10.97 17.92
CA TRP A 16 13.93 9.72 18.65
C TRP A 16 12.87 8.86 17.96
N VAL A 17 11.76 9.46 17.56
CA VAL A 17 10.64 8.72 16.95
C VAL A 17 10.97 8.19 15.56
N GLU A 18 11.75 8.94 14.76
CA GLU A 18 12.10 8.53 13.38
C GLU A 18 13.31 7.58 13.30
N THR A 19 14.13 7.51 14.36
CA THR A 19 15.32 6.65 14.35
C THR A 19 14.94 5.19 14.62
N ARG A 20 15.53 4.27 13.85
CA ARG A 20 15.40 2.83 14.03
C ARG A 20 16.76 2.22 14.32
N THR A 21 16.77 1.20 15.18
CA THR A 21 17.97 0.40 15.44
C THR A 21 18.15 -0.68 14.38
N ASP A 22 19.36 -1.22 14.25
CA ASP A 22 19.64 -2.33 13.33
C ASP A 22 18.76 -3.56 13.62
N THR A 23 18.44 -3.80 14.90
CA THR A 23 17.54 -4.89 15.31
C THR A 23 16.11 -4.65 14.82
N GLU A 24 15.57 -3.44 15.03
CA GLU A 24 14.26 -3.08 14.53
C GLU A 24 14.18 -3.19 13.00
N MET A 25 15.20 -2.72 12.28
CA MET A 25 15.24 -2.82 10.82
C MET A 25 15.21 -4.26 10.34
N LYS A 26 15.92 -5.16 11.01
CA LYS A 26 15.92 -6.58 10.68
C LYS A 26 14.54 -7.25 10.92
N GLU A 27 13.91 -6.95 12.05
CA GLU A 27 12.57 -7.46 12.34
C GLU A 27 11.53 -6.85 11.41
N PHE A 28 11.70 -5.58 11.02
CA PHE A 28 10.80 -4.90 10.09
C PHE A 28 10.80 -5.55 8.71
N GLU A 29 11.97 -5.94 8.19
CA GLU A 29 12.07 -6.66 6.91
C GLU A 29 11.26 -7.97 6.94
N ALA A 30 11.38 -8.75 8.02
CA ALA A 30 10.59 -9.97 8.19
C ALA A 30 9.08 -9.68 8.28
N LEU A 31 8.70 -8.60 8.98
CA LEU A 31 7.31 -8.20 9.12
C LEU A 31 6.70 -7.74 7.79
N VAL A 32 7.46 -7.01 6.96
CA VAL A 32 7.06 -6.64 5.60
C VAL A 32 6.81 -7.89 4.75
N GLN A 33 7.70 -8.89 4.81
CA GLN A 33 7.50 -10.15 4.08
C GLN A 33 6.22 -10.87 4.53
N VAL A 34 5.97 -10.96 5.83
CA VAL A 34 4.72 -11.54 6.36
C VAL A 34 3.49 -10.79 5.84
N THR A 35 3.55 -9.45 5.80
CA THR A 35 2.45 -8.62 5.27
C THR A 35 2.18 -8.94 3.80
N HIS A 36 3.22 -9.04 2.97
CA HIS A 36 3.10 -9.41 1.55
C HIS A 36 2.54 -10.83 1.38
N ASP A 37 2.97 -11.81 2.19
CA ASP A 37 2.49 -13.18 2.13
C ASP A 37 0.99 -13.26 2.48
N ILE A 38 0.53 -12.48 3.46
CA ILE A 38 -0.90 -12.38 3.81
C ILE A 38 -1.71 -11.78 2.65
N ILE A 39 -1.25 -10.70 2.02
CA ILE A 39 -1.92 -10.11 0.86
C ILE A 39 -1.96 -11.10 -0.32
N ALA A 40 -0.86 -11.79 -0.59
CA ALA A 40 -0.80 -12.79 -1.66
C ALA A 40 -1.78 -13.97 -1.42
N GLU A 41 -1.94 -14.41 -0.17
CA GLU A 41 -2.95 -15.41 0.17
C GLU A 41 -4.37 -14.86 0.03
N ALA A 42 -4.62 -13.63 0.49
CA ALA A 42 -5.92 -12.94 0.36
C ALA A 42 -6.36 -12.83 -1.09
N PHE A 43 -5.43 -12.53 -2.01
CA PHE A 43 -5.68 -12.39 -3.44
C PHE A 43 -5.57 -13.71 -4.23
N SER A 44 -5.60 -14.83 -3.54
CA SER A 44 -5.57 -16.15 -4.19
C SER A 44 -6.95 -16.80 -4.31
N SER A 45 -7.04 -17.86 -5.10
CA SER A 45 -8.24 -18.70 -5.22
C SER A 45 -8.61 -19.47 -3.95
N LYS A 46 -7.79 -19.40 -2.90
CA LYS A 46 -8.15 -19.93 -1.57
C LYS A 46 -9.17 -19.03 -0.86
N VAL A 47 -9.14 -17.74 -1.15
CA VAL A 47 -9.99 -16.73 -0.50
C VAL A 47 -11.02 -16.19 -1.47
N ILE A 48 -10.62 -15.86 -2.70
CA ILE A 48 -11.51 -15.26 -3.69
C ILE A 48 -12.08 -16.32 -4.63
N THR A 49 -13.41 -16.38 -4.68
CA THR A 49 -14.17 -17.07 -5.72
C THR A 49 -14.88 -15.99 -6.54
N PRO A 50 -14.41 -15.65 -7.76
CA PRO A 50 -15.05 -14.64 -8.60
C PRO A 50 -16.54 -14.92 -8.81
N GLY A 51 -17.37 -13.88 -8.76
CA GLY A 51 -18.82 -13.97 -8.84
C GLY A 51 -19.51 -14.35 -7.51
N LYS A 52 -18.73 -14.53 -6.41
CA LYS A 52 -19.29 -14.88 -5.10
C LYS A 52 -18.69 -14.06 -3.97
N THR A 53 -17.37 -14.01 -3.88
CA THR A 53 -16.65 -13.32 -2.81
C THR A 53 -16.74 -11.81 -3.00
N THR A 54 -17.06 -11.09 -1.92
CA THR A 54 -17.08 -9.63 -1.90
C THR A 54 -15.72 -9.06 -1.44
N SER A 55 -15.46 -7.80 -1.76
CA SER A 55 -14.28 -7.10 -1.25
C SER A 55 -14.28 -7.02 0.28
N GLU A 56 -15.46 -6.85 0.89
CA GLU A 56 -15.62 -6.81 2.35
C GLU A 56 -15.28 -8.17 3.01
N GLU A 57 -15.67 -9.28 2.40
CA GLU A 57 -15.27 -10.61 2.90
C GLU A 57 -13.76 -10.81 2.88
N VAL A 58 -13.06 -10.27 1.86
CA VAL A 58 -11.58 -10.30 1.82
C VAL A 58 -10.99 -9.43 2.93
N VAL A 59 -11.54 -8.24 3.19
CA VAL A 59 -11.12 -7.38 4.31
C VAL A 59 -11.26 -8.09 5.65
N TRP A 60 -12.39 -8.75 5.90
CA TRP A 60 -12.60 -9.51 7.13
C TRP A 60 -11.68 -10.73 7.23
N TRP A 61 -11.40 -11.39 6.11
CA TRP A 61 -10.42 -12.47 6.06
C TRP A 61 -9.01 -11.99 6.45
N LEU A 62 -8.56 -10.84 5.92
CA LEU A 62 -7.29 -10.22 6.29
C LEU A 62 -7.19 -9.98 7.80
N ARG A 63 -8.23 -9.40 8.39
CA ARG A 63 -8.28 -9.15 9.83
C ARG A 63 -8.25 -10.43 10.66
N GLN A 64 -9.00 -11.46 10.22
CA GLN A 64 -9.01 -12.74 10.90
C GLN A 64 -7.64 -13.42 10.83
N LYS A 65 -7.00 -13.40 9.63
CA LYS A 65 -5.67 -13.97 9.43
C LYS A 65 -4.62 -13.37 10.35
N VAL A 66 -4.60 -12.05 10.47
CA VAL A 66 -3.70 -11.34 11.39
C VAL A 66 -3.91 -11.79 12.83
N ARG A 67 -5.16 -11.86 13.27
CA ARG A 67 -5.50 -12.31 14.63
C ARG A 67 -5.07 -13.76 14.87
N ASP A 68 -5.27 -14.65 13.90
CA ASP A 68 -4.89 -16.07 14.00
C ASP A 68 -3.37 -16.24 14.10
N MET A 69 -2.60 -15.30 13.54
CA MET A 69 -1.14 -15.25 13.66
C MET A 69 -0.64 -14.56 14.94
N GLY A 70 -1.53 -14.04 15.79
CA GLY A 70 -1.17 -13.31 17.01
C GLY A 70 -0.60 -11.92 16.74
N LEU A 71 -0.93 -11.33 15.58
CA LEU A 71 -0.54 -9.99 15.18
C LEU A 71 -1.75 -9.03 15.30
N ASP A 72 -1.48 -7.73 15.15
CA ASP A 72 -2.50 -6.69 15.11
C ASP A 72 -2.45 -5.90 13.81
N THR A 73 -3.56 -5.24 13.46
CA THR A 73 -3.62 -4.20 12.42
C THR A 73 -3.66 -2.83 13.09
N TRP A 74 -2.97 -1.84 12.52
CA TRP A 74 -3.00 -0.47 13.06
C TRP A 74 -3.99 0.44 12.33
N PHE A 75 -4.55 -0.03 11.22
CA PHE A 75 -5.69 0.57 10.53
C PHE A 75 -6.63 -0.52 9.98
N HIS A 76 -7.82 -0.12 9.54
CA HIS A 76 -8.76 -1.03 8.90
C HIS A 76 -8.31 -1.26 7.47
N PRO A 77 -8.02 -2.52 7.05
CA PRO A 77 -7.63 -2.81 5.67
C PRO A 77 -8.69 -2.36 4.66
N THR A 78 -8.28 -2.01 3.47
CA THR A 78 -9.20 -1.79 2.35
C THR A 78 -8.92 -2.75 1.20
N VAL A 79 -9.97 -3.15 0.49
CA VAL A 79 -9.90 -3.88 -0.78
C VAL A 79 -10.84 -3.20 -1.75
N ASP A 80 -10.26 -2.50 -2.70
CA ASP A 80 -10.96 -1.72 -3.69
C ASP A 80 -11.03 -2.44 -5.04
N ILE A 81 -12.11 -2.24 -5.78
CA ILE A 81 -12.35 -2.85 -7.09
C ILE A 81 -12.40 -1.78 -8.16
N GLN A 82 -11.56 -1.92 -9.18
CA GLN A 82 -11.60 -1.13 -10.41
C GLN A 82 -12.05 -2.04 -11.57
N ARG A 83 -13.16 -1.70 -12.21
CA ARG A 83 -13.79 -2.55 -13.24
C ARG A 83 -13.76 -1.91 -14.63
N ASP A 84 -14.26 -0.67 -14.74
CA ASP A 84 -14.27 0.15 -15.95
C ASP A 84 -14.41 1.64 -15.61
N SER A 85 -14.54 2.51 -16.62
CA SER A 85 -14.66 3.96 -16.40
C SER A 85 -15.92 4.39 -15.65
N GLU A 86 -17.02 3.67 -15.81
CA GLU A 86 -18.28 3.94 -15.09
C GLU A 86 -18.17 3.40 -13.66
N ALA A 87 -17.64 2.18 -13.50
CA ALA A 87 -17.36 1.60 -12.19
C ALA A 87 -16.32 2.42 -11.41
N LEU A 88 -15.33 2.99 -12.08
CA LEU A 88 -14.33 3.87 -11.44
C LEU A 88 -14.97 5.16 -10.90
N LYS A 89 -15.93 5.76 -11.63
CA LYS A 89 -16.71 6.90 -11.12
C LYS A 89 -17.53 6.52 -9.89
N SER A 90 -18.22 5.39 -9.95
CA SER A 90 -19.01 4.85 -8.82
C SER A 90 -18.11 4.56 -7.62
N HIS A 91 -16.90 4.08 -7.85
CA HIS A 91 -15.90 3.84 -6.82
C HIS A 91 -15.44 5.13 -6.14
N ILE A 92 -15.14 6.19 -6.93
CA ILE A 92 -14.81 7.51 -6.38
C ILE A 92 -15.97 8.09 -5.58
N GLU A 93 -17.21 7.92 -6.05
CA GLU A 93 -18.41 8.36 -5.35
C GLU A 93 -18.66 7.53 -4.07
N ALA A 94 -18.46 6.22 -4.11
CA ALA A 94 -18.57 5.34 -2.96
C ALA A 94 -17.53 5.66 -1.89
N PHE A 95 -16.29 5.96 -2.29
CA PHE A 95 -15.25 6.44 -1.37
C PHE A 95 -15.63 7.74 -0.66
N SER A 96 -16.44 8.56 -1.32
CA SER A 96 -16.96 9.82 -0.78
C SER A 96 -18.20 9.64 0.09
N ASN A 97 -18.98 8.57 -0.11
CA ASN A 97 -20.32 8.38 0.50
C ASN A 97 -20.44 7.18 1.45
N GLY A 98 -19.36 6.42 1.66
CA GLY A 98 -19.36 5.20 2.46
C GLY A 98 -19.20 3.93 1.64
N TYR A 99 -18.91 2.86 2.34
CA TYR A 99 -18.51 1.57 1.80
C TYR A 99 -19.71 0.79 1.25
N GLU A 100 -19.71 0.49 -0.04
CA GLU A 100 -20.66 -0.48 -0.61
C GLU A 100 -19.95 -1.83 -0.84
N GLU A 101 -20.61 -2.90 -0.41
CA GLU A 101 -20.15 -4.27 -0.60
C GLU A 101 -20.20 -4.63 -2.10
N THR A 102 -19.05 -5.00 -2.70
CA THR A 102 -18.94 -5.28 -4.12
C THR A 102 -18.43 -6.70 -4.36
N VAL A 103 -19.20 -7.50 -5.11
CA VAL A 103 -18.79 -8.85 -5.52
C VAL A 103 -17.70 -8.77 -6.58
N ILE A 104 -16.56 -9.41 -6.31
CA ILE A 104 -15.40 -9.49 -7.20
C ILE A 104 -15.76 -10.32 -8.44
N GLN A 105 -15.47 -9.79 -9.64
CA GLN A 105 -15.78 -10.41 -10.91
C GLN A 105 -14.52 -10.67 -11.76
N PRO A 106 -14.55 -11.60 -12.72
CA PRO A 106 -13.51 -11.67 -13.73
C PRO A 106 -13.39 -10.34 -14.49
N GLY A 107 -12.14 -9.91 -14.73
CA GLY A 107 -11.82 -8.61 -15.34
C GLY A 107 -11.55 -7.49 -14.35
N ASP A 108 -11.83 -7.67 -13.07
CA ASP A 108 -11.55 -6.68 -12.03
C ASP A 108 -10.05 -6.52 -11.77
N LEU A 109 -9.64 -5.28 -11.54
CA LEU A 109 -8.37 -4.95 -10.91
C LEU A 109 -8.65 -4.64 -9.44
N LEU A 110 -8.04 -5.40 -8.56
CA LEU A 110 -8.13 -5.24 -7.11
C LEU A 110 -6.95 -4.41 -6.60
N HIS A 111 -7.21 -3.59 -5.62
CA HIS A 111 -6.20 -2.88 -4.83
C HIS A 111 -6.40 -3.20 -3.36
N CYS A 112 -5.33 -3.56 -2.66
CA CYS A 112 -5.33 -3.77 -1.22
C CYS A 112 -4.41 -2.75 -0.56
N ASP A 113 -4.90 -2.12 0.49
CA ASP A 113 -4.10 -1.35 1.43
C ASP A 113 -4.18 -2.04 2.80
N PHE A 114 -3.03 -2.51 3.28
CA PHE A 114 -2.97 -3.38 4.44
C PHE A 114 -1.68 -3.19 5.25
N GLY A 115 -1.84 -3.09 6.57
CA GLY A 115 -0.73 -2.94 7.50
C GLY A 115 -0.86 -3.80 8.74
N VAL A 116 0.27 -4.32 9.17
CA VAL A 116 0.41 -5.18 10.36
C VAL A 116 1.27 -4.49 11.40
N SER A 117 0.91 -4.64 12.66
CA SER A 117 1.66 -4.16 13.82
C SER A 117 2.29 -5.33 14.58
N TYR A 118 3.58 -5.21 14.88
CA TYR A 118 4.31 -6.12 15.75
C TYR A 118 5.48 -5.41 16.45
N LEU A 119 5.61 -5.59 17.75
CA LEU A 119 6.67 -4.98 18.59
C LEU A 119 6.81 -3.46 18.41
N GLY A 120 5.72 -2.74 18.15
CA GLY A 120 5.72 -1.30 17.91
C GLY A 120 6.16 -0.89 16.50
N LEU A 121 6.42 -1.85 15.60
CA LEU A 121 6.66 -1.63 14.18
C LEU A 121 5.37 -1.81 13.41
N ASN A 122 5.12 -0.93 12.45
CA ASN A 122 3.92 -0.94 11.60
C ASN A 122 4.32 -1.04 10.14
N THR A 123 3.78 -2.01 9.42
CA THR A 123 3.89 -2.07 7.96
C THR A 123 2.74 -1.31 7.30
N ASP A 124 2.96 -0.89 6.07
CA ASP A 124 1.98 -0.22 5.22
C ASP A 124 2.26 -0.65 3.78
N CYS A 125 1.51 -1.65 3.32
CA CYS A 125 1.78 -2.32 2.05
C CYS A 125 0.55 -2.24 1.16
N GLN A 126 0.76 -1.75 -0.06
CA GLN A 126 -0.27 -1.69 -1.09
C GLN A 126 0.09 -2.64 -2.24
N GLN A 127 -0.87 -3.46 -2.66
CA GLN A 127 -0.69 -4.44 -3.72
C GLN A 127 -1.91 -4.46 -4.64
N HIS A 128 -1.65 -4.80 -5.91
CA HIS A 128 -2.70 -4.98 -6.91
C HIS A 128 -2.78 -6.45 -7.34
N ALA A 129 -3.99 -6.87 -7.70
CA ALA A 129 -4.22 -8.16 -8.35
C ALA A 129 -5.26 -8.02 -9.46
N TYR A 130 -5.04 -8.69 -10.56
CA TYR A 130 -6.02 -8.80 -11.63
C TYR A 130 -6.77 -10.13 -11.52
N VAL A 131 -8.08 -10.08 -11.68
CA VAL A 131 -8.95 -11.26 -11.67
C VAL A 131 -9.16 -11.74 -13.10
N PRO A 132 -8.48 -12.82 -13.55
CA PRO A 132 -8.53 -13.22 -14.96
C PRO A 132 -9.90 -13.78 -15.35
N PHE A 133 -10.28 -13.59 -16.62
CA PHE A 133 -11.40 -14.30 -17.21
C PHE A 133 -11.12 -15.80 -17.33
N PRO A 134 -12.15 -16.66 -17.37
CA PRO A 134 -11.96 -18.10 -17.56
C PRO A 134 -11.16 -18.39 -18.83
N GLY A 135 -10.01 -19.05 -18.68
CA GLY A 135 -9.10 -19.40 -19.78
C GLY A 135 -8.07 -18.33 -20.14
N GLU A 136 -8.14 -17.15 -19.57
CA GLU A 136 -7.12 -16.10 -19.71
C GLU A 136 -5.85 -16.50 -18.95
N LYS A 137 -4.70 -16.40 -19.60
CA LYS A 137 -3.42 -16.84 -19.03
C LYS A 137 -2.46 -15.69 -18.72
N GLN A 138 -2.79 -14.50 -19.16
CA GLN A 138 -1.93 -13.32 -19.02
C GLN A 138 -2.76 -12.12 -18.64
N VAL A 139 -2.18 -11.24 -17.84
CA VAL A 139 -2.75 -9.93 -17.53
C VAL A 139 -2.80 -9.09 -18.82
N PRO A 140 -3.86 -8.32 -19.06
CA PRO A 140 -3.94 -7.40 -20.19
C PRO A 140 -2.71 -6.48 -20.28
N GLU A 141 -2.20 -6.31 -21.50
CA GLU A 141 -0.93 -5.59 -21.71
C GLU A 141 -0.95 -4.16 -21.18
N PHE A 142 -2.08 -3.46 -21.32
CA PHE A 142 -2.21 -2.09 -20.81
C PHE A 142 -2.09 -2.00 -19.28
N LEU A 143 -2.57 -3.02 -18.54
CA LEU A 143 -2.40 -3.11 -17.09
C LEU A 143 -0.93 -3.40 -16.73
N SER A 144 -0.29 -4.31 -17.46
CA SER A 144 1.14 -4.61 -17.26
C SER A 144 2.01 -3.38 -17.50
N GLN A 145 1.71 -2.59 -18.54
CA GLN A 145 2.42 -1.34 -18.85
C GLN A 145 2.16 -0.25 -17.79
N ALA A 146 0.92 -0.11 -17.33
CA ALA A 146 0.57 0.82 -16.26
C ALA A 146 1.31 0.46 -14.97
N PHE A 147 1.34 -0.82 -14.62
CA PHE A 147 2.04 -1.32 -13.44
C PHE A 147 3.56 -1.10 -13.53
N ALA A 148 4.17 -1.38 -14.70
CA ALA A 148 5.58 -1.10 -14.93
C ALA A 148 5.92 0.39 -14.80
N SER A 149 5.02 1.27 -15.25
CA SER A 149 5.16 2.72 -15.08
C SER A 149 5.09 3.15 -13.61
N GLY A 150 4.17 2.55 -12.83
CA GLY A 150 4.07 2.76 -11.39
C GLY A 150 5.33 2.31 -10.66
N ASN A 151 5.81 1.11 -10.95
CA ASN A 151 7.06 0.60 -10.37
C ASN A 151 8.25 1.51 -10.72
N ARG A 152 8.32 2.03 -11.95
CA ARG A 152 9.37 2.98 -12.32
C ARG A 152 9.33 4.26 -11.48
N VAL A 153 8.14 4.77 -11.15
CA VAL A 153 8.00 5.92 -10.23
C VAL A 153 8.53 5.57 -8.84
N GLN A 154 8.22 4.38 -8.32
CA GLN A 154 8.74 3.91 -7.03
C GLN A 154 10.27 3.80 -7.02
N ASP A 155 10.87 3.26 -8.10
CA ASP A 155 12.32 3.19 -8.24
C ASP A 155 12.95 4.59 -8.21
N LEU A 156 12.41 5.54 -8.99
CA LEU A 156 12.88 6.92 -9.03
C LEU A 156 12.75 7.61 -7.66
N PHE A 157 11.69 7.32 -6.92
CA PHE A 157 11.50 7.83 -5.58
C PHE A 157 12.54 7.24 -4.63
N THR A 158 12.71 5.93 -4.60
CA THR A 158 13.69 5.22 -3.77
C THR A 158 15.13 5.65 -4.07
N ASP A 159 15.48 5.78 -5.35
CA ASP A 159 16.79 6.27 -5.84
C ASP A 159 17.06 7.75 -5.50
N SER A 160 16.05 8.46 -5.01
CA SER A 160 16.19 9.87 -4.63
C SER A 160 16.48 10.04 -3.13
N PHE A 161 16.47 8.96 -2.35
CA PHE A 161 16.86 9.02 -0.94
C PHE A 161 18.36 9.24 -0.79
N GLY A 162 18.74 10.04 0.20
CA GLY A 162 20.15 10.32 0.50
C GLY A 162 20.32 10.91 1.88
N TYR A 163 21.47 10.66 2.48
CA TYR A 163 21.79 11.19 3.80
C TYR A 163 21.77 12.73 3.80
N GLY A 164 21.13 13.31 4.80
CA GLY A 164 21.03 14.76 4.97
C GLY A 164 20.00 15.44 4.06
N LEU A 165 19.26 14.70 3.25
CA LEU A 165 18.18 15.23 2.44
C LEU A 165 16.90 15.33 3.27
N THR A 166 16.07 16.33 2.94
CA THR A 166 14.73 16.47 3.52
C THR A 166 13.70 15.72 2.65
N GLY A 167 12.59 15.28 3.24
CA GLY A 167 11.49 14.65 2.51
C GLY A 167 11.02 15.49 1.31
N ASN A 168 10.91 16.82 1.49
CA ASN A 168 10.55 17.74 0.41
C ASN A 168 11.57 17.76 -0.75
N SER A 169 12.88 17.63 -0.46
CA SER A 169 13.89 17.57 -1.53
C SER A 169 13.87 16.24 -2.26
N ILE A 170 13.65 15.14 -1.55
CA ILE A 170 13.49 13.79 -2.11
C ILE A 170 12.29 13.77 -3.05
N LEU A 171 11.12 14.18 -2.56
CA LEU A 171 9.89 14.24 -3.35
C LEU A 171 10.04 15.08 -4.62
N ARG A 172 10.61 16.28 -4.50
CA ARG A 172 10.87 17.15 -5.66
C ARG A 172 11.72 16.47 -6.70
N THR A 173 12.84 15.87 -6.28
CA THR A 173 13.77 15.17 -7.16
C THR A 173 13.09 13.99 -7.87
N ALA A 174 12.30 13.19 -7.15
CA ALA A 174 11.57 12.06 -7.73
C ALA A 174 10.54 12.52 -8.78
N LEU A 175 9.77 13.57 -8.46
CA LEU A 175 8.78 14.14 -9.40
C LEU A 175 9.44 14.72 -10.65
N GLU A 176 10.57 15.42 -10.53
CA GLU A 176 11.33 15.97 -11.65
C GLU A 176 11.86 14.86 -12.57
N LYS A 177 12.46 13.82 -12.00
CA LYS A 177 12.93 12.64 -12.74
C LYS A 177 11.79 11.93 -13.46
N GLY A 178 10.68 11.66 -12.76
CA GLY A 178 9.52 11.02 -13.36
C GLY A 178 8.95 11.78 -14.55
N ARG A 179 8.80 13.11 -14.42
CA ARG A 179 8.35 13.97 -15.53
C ARG A 179 9.33 13.99 -16.68
N ALA A 180 10.65 13.97 -16.44
CA ALA A 180 11.67 13.90 -17.47
C ALA A 180 11.61 12.59 -18.28
N GLU A 181 11.16 11.49 -17.67
CA GLU A 181 10.89 10.21 -18.33
C GLU A 181 9.48 10.12 -18.96
N GLY A 182 8.71 11.21 -18.97
CA GLY A 182 7.36 11.26 -19.54
C GLY A 182 6.29 10.61 -18.65
N LEU A 183 6.64 10.26 -17.42
CA LEU A 183 5.69 9.73 -16.42
C LEU A 183 4.85 10.86 -15.82
N ARG A 184 3.69 10.50 -15.27
CA ARG A 184 2.81 11.44 -14.56
C ARG A 184 2.68 11.01 -13.10
N PRO A 185 3.77 11.16 -12.30
CA PRO A 185 3.75 10.71 -10.91
C PRO A 185 2.74 11.54 -10.10
N SER A 186 1.96 10.83 -9.28
CA SER A 186 1.13 11.38 -8.22
C SER A 186 1.59 10.74 -6.91
N ILE A 187 2.12 11.54 -5.99
CA ILE A 187 2.64 11.10 -4.70
C ILE A 187 2.10 12.05 -3.63
#